data_70eb7eb7c94caec99d943561545d5db0
#
_entry.id   70eb7eb7c94caec99d943561545d5db0
#
_cell.length_a   1.000
_cell.length_b   1.000
_cell.length_c   1.000
_cell.angle_alpha   90.00
_cell.angle_beta   90.00
_cell.angle_gamma   90.00
#
_symmetry.space_group_name_H-M   'P 1'
#
loop_
_entity.id
_entity.type
_entity.pdbx_description
1 polymer ?
#
loop_
_entity_poly.entity_id
_entity_poly.type
_entity_poly.pdbx_seq_one_letter_code
_entity_poly.pdbx_strand_id
1 'polypeptide(L)'
;MKNKETMPFIEQLLNGENVEWKPLGEVITIEKGKQLNKSLLTESGEYPAYNGGVTFSGFTDKYNYSENKIIISQGGASAGFVNFITTKFYANAHCYVVLPNISRVDNKYVYHLLKMNQENLMGKQLGAGIPALHTANILGILIPIPCPDNPTKSLDIQHKIVEILDKFTELEAELDCRKRQYEYYRNQLLSFDMLNGGGAKG
;
A
#
# COMPACT_ATOMS: atom_id res chain seq x y z
N MET A 1 -10.08 -32.86 2.69
CA MET A 1 -9.25 -32.62 1.48
C MET A 1 -9.85 -31.42 0.78
N LYS A 2 -9.26 -30.22 0.95
CA LYS A 2 -9.68 -29.01 0.21
C LYS A 2 -9.10 -29.13 -1.19
N ASN A 3 -9.96 -29.10 -2.21
CA ASN A 3 -9.56 -29.00 -3.61
C ASN A 3 -8.60 -27.80 -3.75
N LYS A 4 -7.33 -28.09 -4.05
CA LYS A 4 -6.43 -27.13 -4.64
C LYS A 4 -6.91 -26.92 -6.08
N GLU A 5 -7.84 -26.01 -6.29
CA GLU A 5 -7.95 -25.34 -7.59
C GLU A 5 -6.69 -24.51 -7.73
N THR A 6 -5.63 -25.13 -8.22
CA THR A 6 -4.41 -24.45 -8.66
C THR A 6 -4.82 -23.55 -9.82
N MET A 7 -4.65 -22.23 -9.67
CA MET A 7 -4.88 -21.32 -10.78
C MET A 7 -3.89 -21.70 -11.89
N PRO A 8 -4.35 -22.09 -13.09
CA PRO A 8 -3.48 -22.52 -14.20
C PRO A 8 -2.38 -21.52 -14.52
N PHE A 9 -2.65 -20.25 -14.23
CA PHE A 9 -1.77 -19.12 -14.43
C PHE A 9 -0.53 -19.11 -13.50
N ILE A 10 -0.69 -19.42 -12.20
CA ILE A 10 0.45 -19.50 -11.26
C ILE A 10 1.34 -20.69 -11.62
N GLU A 11 0.75 -21.82 -12.04
CA GLU A 11 1.52 -22.98 -12.51
C GLU A 11 2.35 -22.64 -13.75
N GLN A 12 1.79 -21.87 -14.70
CA GLN A 12 2.53 -21.39 -15.86
C GLN A 12 3.68 -20.45 -15.49
N LEU A 13 3.47 -19.52 -14.53
CA LEU A 13 4.53 -18.63 -14.07
C LEU A 13 5.65 -19.37 -13.36
N LEU A 14 5.32 -20.32 -12.51
CA LEU A 14 6.27 -21.12 -11.76
C LEU A 14 6.97 -22.16 -12.65
N ASN A 15 6.30 -22.65 -13.69
CA ASN A 15 6.83 -23.67 -14.62
C ASN A 15 7.48 -24.86 -13.89
N GLY A 16 6.82 -25.37 -12.84
CA GLY A 16 7.29 -26.49 -12.02
C GLY A 16 8.36 -26.17 -10.99
N GLU A 17 8.73 -24.90 -10.82
CA GLU A 17 9.71 -24.46 -9.83
C GLU A 17 9.15 -24.50 -8.40
N ASN A 18 10.04 -24.74 -7.45
CA ASN A 18 9.72 -24.74 -6.04
C ASN A 18 9.44 -23.33 -5.51
N VAL A 19 8.57 -23.26 -4.50
CA VAL A 19 8.30 -22.04 -3.73
C VAL A 19 8.61 -22.31 -2.26
N GLU A 20 9.47 -21.49 -1.66
CA GLU A 20 9.77 -21.53 -0.23
C GLU A 20 9.06 -20.38 0.50
N TRP A 21 8.39 -20.68 1.62
CA TRP A 21 7.76 -19.69 2.46
C TRP A 21 8.72 -19.24 3.56
N LYS A 22 9.07 -17.95 3.56
CA LYS A 22 9.98 -17.34 4.55
C LYS A 22 9.29 -16.26 5.35
N PRO A 23 9.65 -16.05 6.63
CA PRO A 23 9.27 -14.84 7.34
C PRO A 23 9.80 -13.60 6.63
N LEU A 24 8.98 -12.55 6.53
CA LEU A 24 9.40 -11.27 5.93
C LEU A 24 10.68 -10.73 6.56
N GLY A 25 10.88 -10.94 7.86
CA GLY A 25 12.08 -10.51 8.57
C GLY A 25 13.40 -11.06 8.03
N GLU A 26 13.38 -12.12 7.20
CA GLU A 26 14.58 -12.64 6.54
C GLU A 26 14.96 -11.86 5.26
N VAL A 27 14.02 -11.07 4.72
CA VAL A 27 14.20 -10.40 3.41
C VAL A 27 13.93 -8.91 3.45
N ILE A 28 13.49 -8.36 4.59
CA ILE A 28 13.29 -6.91 4.80
C ILE A 28 13.96 -6.44 6.08
N THR A 29 14.18 -5.13 6.17
CA THR A 29 14.40 -4.41 7.42
C THR A 29 13.32 -3.36 7.62
N ILE A 30 13.08 -2.95 8.86
CA ILE A 30 12.10 -1.93 9.21
C ILE A 30 12.81 -0.82 9.96
N GLU A 31 12.68 0.39 9.46
CA GLU A 31 13.13 1.60 10.15
C GLU A 31 11.93 2.38 10.69
N LYS A 32 12.13 3.04 11.81
CA LYS A 32 11.15 3.99 12.35
C LYS A 32 11.46 5.38 11.81
N GLY A 33 10.44 6.12 11.38
CA GLY A 33 10.58 7.51 10.97
C GLY A 33 11.10 8.41 12.09
N LYS A 34 11.48 9.64 11.76
CA LYS A 34 12.07 10.61 12.68
C LYS A 34 11.05 11.66 13.10
N GLN A 35 11.07 12.06 14.37
CA GLN A 35 10.17 13.09 14.89
C GLN A 35 10.29 14.39 14.08
N LEU A 36 9.15 14.89 13.60
CA LEU A 36 9.00 16.19 12.99
C LEU A 36 8.03 17.03 13.82
N ASN A 37 8.43 18.25 14.17
CA ASN A 37 7.56 19.16 14.90
C ASN A 37 6.38 19.59 14.01
N LYS A 38 5.17 19.60 14.58
CA LYS A 38 3.95 20.00 13.85
C LYS A 38 4.04 21.43 13.30
N SER A 39 4.78 22.31 13.98
CA SER A 39 5.05 23.70 13.54
C SER A 39 5.87 23.80 12.24
N LEU A 40 6.50 22.71 11.79
CA LEU A 40 7.27 22.63 10.54
C LEU A 40 6.42 22.05 9.39
N LEU A 41 5.15 21.74 9.63
CA LEU A 41 4.20 21.30 8.61
C LEU A 41 3.46 22.51 8.06
N THR A 42 3.36 22.57 6.74
CA THR A 42 2.65 23.59 5.97
C THR A 42 1.53 22.96 5.13
N GLU A 43 0.57 23.75 4.67
CA GLU A 43 -0.50 23.28 3.78
C GLU A 43 0.00 22.94 2.37
N SER A 44 1.10 23.55 1.95
CA SER A 44 1.76 23.33 0.66
C SER A 44 3.29 23.34 0.86
N GLY A 45 3.99 22.55 0.08
CA GLY A 45 5.46 22.45 0.19
C GLY A 45 6.03 21.40 -0.76
N GLU A 46 7.34 21.17 -0.66
CA GLU A 46 8.06 20.33 -1.61
C GLU A 46 7.85 18.84 -1.34
N TYR A 47 7.83 18.43 -0.05
CA TYR A 47 7.77 17.01 0.32
C TYR A 47 6.58 16.71 1.24
N PRO A 48 5.75 15.71 0.92
CA PRO A 48 4.68 15.27 1.81
C PRO A 48 5.27 14.65 3.09
N ALA A 49 4.67 14.96 4.23
CA ALA A 49 5.04 14.41 5.53
C ALA A 49 3.97 13.45 6.05
N TYR A 50 4.35 12.20 6.31
CA TYR A 50 3.47 11.15 6.81
C TYR A 50 3.67 10.96 8.32
N ASN A 51 2.58 10.91 9.07
CA ASN A 51 2.59 10.78 10.53
C ASN A 51 1.69 9.64 11.03
N GLY A 52 1.68 8.51 10.33
CA GLY A 52 0.91 7.33 10.73
C GLY A 52 -0.58 7.40 10.37
N GLY A 53 -0.98 8.30 9.47
CA GLY A 53 -2.32 8.36 8.87
C GLY A 53 -2.43 7.55 7.59
N VAL A 54 -3.65 7.52 7.03
CA VAL A 54 -3.93 6.96 5.68
C VAL A 54 -3.31 7.84 4.60
N THR A 55 -3.32 9.16 4.80
CA THR A 55 -2.76 10.17 3.91
C THR A 55 -1.63 10.95 4.61
N PHE A 56 -0.93 11.80 3.86
CA PHE A 56 0.04 12.73 4.45
C PHE A 56 -0.66 13.77 5.36
N SER A 57 0.09 14.28 6.34
CA SER A 57 -0.41 15.22 7.37
C SER A 57 -0.13 16.68 7.05
N GLY A 58 0.55 16.97 5.96
CA GLY A 58 1.01 18.28 5.49
C GLY A 58 2.29 18.13 4.68
N PHE A 59 2.91 19.26 4.38
CA PHE A 59 4.15 19.33 3.63
C PHE A 59 5.28 19.89 4.48
N THR A 60 6.52 19.65 4.05
CA THR A 60 7.74 20.18 4.66
C THR A 60 8.79 20.47 3.57
N ASP A 61 9.79 21.25 3.89
CA ASP A 61 10.94 21.59 3.04
C ASP A 61 12.06 20.53 3.07
N LYS A 62 11.86 19.44 3.82
CA LYS A 62 12.84 18.37 4.02
C LYS A 62 12.24 17.02 3.76
N TYR A 63 13.07 16.10 3.26
CA TYR A 63 12.74 14.69 3.19
C TYR A 63 13.76 13.87 3.97
N ASN A 64 13.37 12.70 4.44
CA ASN A 64 14.27 11.74 5.07
C ASN A 64 14.29 10.39 4.35
N TYR A 65 13.41 10.18 3.36
CA TYR A 65 13.39 8.99 2.50
C TYR A 65 13.19 9.39 1.04
N SER A 66 13.88 8.65 0.15
CA SER A 66 13.66 8.74 -1.30
C SER A 66 12.32 8.13 -1.70
N GLU A 67 11.97 8.29 -2.95
CA GLU A 67 10.81 7.68 -3.61
C GLU A 67 10.84 6.14 -3.56
N ASN A 68 9.70 5.55 -3.91
CA ASN A 68 9.48 4.11 -4.00
C ASN A 68 9.76 3.37 -2.69
N LYS A 69 9.13 3.84 -1.61
CA LYS A 69 9.20 3.20 -0.29
C LYS A 69 7.82 2.75 0.18
N ILE A 70 7.82 1.64 0.90
CA ILE A 70 6.66 1.15 1.61
C ILE A 70 6.68 1.76 3.00
N ILE A 71 5.56 2.35 3.41
CA ILE A 71 5.37 2.81 4.79
C ILE A 71 4.16 2.12 5.43
N ILE A 72 4.26 1.88 6.73
CA ILE A 72 3.17 1.31 7.53
C ILE A 72 2.92 2.23 8.72
N SER A 73 1.66 2.58 8.93
CA SER A 73 1.25 3.36 10.10
C SER A 73 1.50 2.58 11.38
N GLN A 74 2.26 3.16 12.33
CA GLN A 74 2.60 2.49 13.57
C GLN A 74 1.48 2.58 14.61
N GLY A 75 0.76 3.70 14.68
CA GLY A 75 -0.16 3.95 15.78
C GLY A 75 -1.42 4.72 15.38
N GLY A 76 -2.34 4.83 16.34
CA GLY A 76 -3.65 5.45 16.16
C GLY A 76 -4.63 4.57 15.38
N ALA A 77 -5.75 5.14 14.97
CA ALA A 77 -6.83 4.42 14.26
C ALA A 77 -6.38 3.77 12.93
N SER A 78 -5.29 4.25 12.34
CA SER A 78 -4.74 3.75 11.08
C SER A 78 -3.56 2.79 11.28
N ALA A 79 -3.26 2.35 12.52
CA ALA A 79 -2.15 1.44 12.77
C ALA A 79 -2.30 0.16 11.93
N GLY A 80 -1.27 -0.20 11.17
CA GLY A 80 -1.30 -1.32 10.21
C GLY A 80 -1.64 -0.91 8.77
N PHE A 81 -2.02 0.35 8.52
CA PHE A 81 -2.30 0.82 7.16
C PHE A 81 -1.02 0.89 6.33
N VAL A 82 -1.04 0.29 5.13
CA VAL A 82 0.09 0.14 4.22
C VAL A 82 -0.03 1.11 3.05
N ASN A 83 1.00 1.92 2.82
CA ASN A 83 1.12 2.82 1.68
C ASN A 83 2.40 2.55 0.88
N PHE A 84 2.35 2.83 -0.43
CA PHE A 84 3.53 2.89 -1.30
C PHE A 84 3.73 4.34 -1.76
N ILE A 85 4.89 4.93 -1.42
CA ILE A 85 5.16 6.35 -1.68
C ILE A 85 6.11 6.48 -2.85
N THR A 86 5.65 7.11 -3.91
CA THR A 86 6.35 7.23 -5.21
C THR A 86 7.19 8.50 -5.35
N THR A 87 7.14 9.39 -4.36
CA THR A 87 7.90 10.64 -4.34
C THR A 87 8.84 10.66 -3.13
N LYS A 88 9.80 11.58 -3.10
CA LYS A 88 10.54 11.88 -1.86
C LYS A 88 9.56 12.37 -0.79
N PHE A 89 9.78 11.97 0.46
CA PHE A 89 8.86 12.29 1.56
C PHE A 89 9.54 12.33 2.91
N TYR A 90 8.83 12.82 3.91
CA TYR A 90 9.24 12.76 5.29
C TYR A 90 8.39 11.73 6.06
N ALA A 91 9.03 10.68 6.57
CA ALA A 91 8.40 9.75 7.50
C ALA A 91 8.60 10.23 8.94
N ASN A 92 7.50 10.56 9.63
CA ASN A 92 7.51 10.93 11.04
C ASN A 92 7.60 9.68 11.94
N ALA A 93 7.85 9.87 13.23
CA ALA A 93 8.08 8.83 14.23
C ALA A 93 6.92 7.80 14.38
N HIS A 94 5.73 8.10 13.87
CA HIS A 94 4.59 7.18 13.84
C HIS A 94 4.47 6.38 12.54
N CYS A 95 5.53 6.35 11.73
CA CYS A 95 5.64 5.52 10.52
C CYS A 95 6.75 4.50 10.67
N TYR A 96 6.49 3.28 10.24
CA TYR A 96 7.51 2.31 9.87
C TYR A 96 7.80 2.42 8.38
N VAL A 97 9.08 2.43 8.01
CA VAL A 97 9.53 2.38 6.62
C VAL A 97 10.11 0.98 6.38
N VAL A 98 9.55 0.27 5.42
CA VAL A 98 9.97 -1.08 5.07
C VAL A 98 11.02 -0.99 3.98
N LEU A 99 12.15 -1.65 4.18
CA LEU A 99 13.32 -1.67 3.30
C LEU A 99 13.62 -3.10 2.86
N PRO A 100 13.09 -3.54 1.71
CA PRO A 100 13.38 -4.86 1.17
C PRO A 100 14.83 -5.02 0.74
N ASN A 101 15.37 -6.22 0.92
CA ASN A 101 16.61 -6.64 0.29
C ASN A 101 16.35 -6.91 -1.20
N ILE A 102 16.57 -5.91 -2.04
CA ILE A 102 16.27 -5.94 -3.48
C ILE A 102 17.06 -6.97 -4.30
N SER A 103 18.09 -7.59 -3.72
CA SER A 103 18.77 -8.72 -4.34
C SER A 103 18.02 -10.05 -4.18
N ARG A 104 16.98 -10.09 -3.33
CA ARG A 104 16.20 -11.29 -3.00
C ARG A 104 14.72 -11.15 -3.26
N VAL A 105 14.18 -9.93 -3.05
CA VAL A 105 12.75 -9.65 -3.21
C VAL A 105 12.52 -8.33 -3.91
N ASP A 106 11.52 -8.32 -4.79
CA ASP A 106 11.07 -7.09 -5.42
C ASP A 106 10.31 -6.20 -4.41
N ASN A 107 10.52 -4.89 -4.50
CA ASN A 107 9.95 -3.92 -3.59
C ASN A 107 8.41 -3.88 -3.66
N LYS A 108 7.83 -3.89 -4.86
CA LYS A 108 6.38 -3.89 -5.05
C LYS A 108 5.76 -5.26 -4.74
N TYR A 109 6.49 -6.35 -4.92
CA TYR A 109 6.06 -7.67 -4.50
C TYR A 109 5.83 -7.72 -2.98
N VAL A 110 6.78 -7.16 -2.20
CA VAL A 110 6.62 -6.98 -0.74
C VAL A 110 5.44 -6.05 -0.43
N TYR A 111 5.27 -4.95 -1.18
CA TYR A 111 4.13 -4.05 -1.01
C TYR A 111 2.79 -4.76 -1.20
N HIS A 112 2.60 -5.50 -2.29
CA HIS A 112 1.36 -6.21 -2.55
C HIS A 112 1.06 -7.27 -1.48
N LEU A 113 2.07 -7.99 -1.00
CA LEU A 113 1.91 -8.93 0.11
C LEU A 113 1.47 -8.22 1.39
N LEU A 114 2.10 -7.10 1.74
CA LEU A 114 1.74 -6.31 2.92
C LEU A 114 0.34 -5.72 2.77
N LYS A 115 -0.02 -5.26 1.57
CA LYS A 115 -1.35 -4.74 1.25
C LYS A 115 -2.44 -5.80 1.39
N MET A 116 -2.19 -7.01 0.91
CA MET A 116 -3.06 -8.17 1.11
C MET A 116 -3.27 -8.50 2.60
N ASN A 117 -2.25 -8.28 3.43
CA ASN A 117 -2.30 -8.53 4.88
C ASN A 117 -2.77 -7.32 5.70
N GLN A 118 -3.13 -6.19 5.07
CA GLN A 118 -3.42 -4.93 5.76
C GLN A 118 -4.54 -5.06 6.81
N GLU A 119 -5.65 -5.73 6.50
CA GLU A 119 -6.74 -5.91 7.46
C GLU A 119 -6.30 -6.70 8.70
N ASN A 120 -5.50 -7.74 8.49
CA ASN A 120 -4.93 -8.52 9.58
C ASN A 120 -3.95 -7.69 10.43
N LEU A 121 -3.12 -6.83 9.81
CA LEU A 121 -2.24 -5.91 10.52
C LEU A 121 -3.04 -4.87 11.33
N MET A 122 -4.09 -4.31 10.75
CA MET A 122 -4.98 -3.37 11.45
C MET A 122 -5.76 -4.04 12.58
N GLY A 123 -6.08 -5.33 12.47
CA GLY A 123 -6.73 -6.11 13.52
C GLY A 123 -5.80 -6.50 14.68
N LYS A 124 -4.48 -6.44 14.49
CA LYS A 124 -3.46 -6.79 15.53
C LYS A 124 -2.99 -5.59 16.36
N GLN A 125 -3.76 -4.52 16.39
CA GLN A 125 -3.48 -3.37 17.23
C GLN A 125 -3.59 -3.75 18.71
N LEU A 126 -2.56 -3.46 19.49
CA LEU A 126 -2.51 -3.75 20.93
C LEU A 126 -2.59 -2.44 21.72
N GLY A 127 -3.36 -2.46 22.79
CA GLY A 127 -3.44 -1.39 23.79
C GLY A 127 -4.86 -0.95 24.12
N ALA A 128 -5.14 -0.76 25.41
CA ALA A 128 -6.39 -0.18 25.91
C ALA A 128 -6.46 1.35 25.71
N GLY A 129 -5.35 1.97 25.25
CA GLY A 129 -5.23 3.39 24.96
C GLY A 129 -5.10 3.67 23.46
N ILE A 130 -3.92 4.19 23.02
CA ILE A 130 -3.65 4.43 21.61
C ILE A 130 -3.19 3.10 20.97
N PRO A 131 -3.95 2.54 20.01
CA PRO A 131 -3.55 1.32 19.34
C PRO A 131 -2.16 1.46 18.68
N ALA A 132 -1.32 0.44 18.81
CA ALA A 132 0.00 0.41 18.20
C ALA A 132 0.30 -0.94 17.57
N LEU A 133 0.92 -0.92 16.39
CA LEU A 133 1.41 -2.11 15.70
C LEU A 133 2.86 -2.37 16.12
N HIS A 134 3.17 -3.62 16.49
CA HIS A 134 4.53 -4.07 16.75
C HIS A 134 5.19 -4.60 15.46
N THR A 135 6.49 -4.30 15.28
CA THR A 135 7.25 -4.78 14.11
C THR A 135 7.25 -6.29 13.98
N ALA A 136 7.20 -7.04 15.09
CA ALA A 136 7.12 -8.50 15.09
C ALA A 136 5.90 -9.03 14.29
N ASN A 137 4.77 -8.29 14.30
CA ASN A 137 3.58 -8.65 13.53
C ASN A 137 3.79 -8.51 12.01
N ILE A 138 4.68 -7.63 11.58
CA ILE A 138 5.06 -7.43 10.18
C ILE A 138 6.11 -8.46 9.78
N LEU A 139 7.18 -8.59 10.58
CA LEU A 139 8.32 -9.47 10.30
C LEU A 139 7.95 -10.95 10.27
N GLY A 140 6.91 -11.34 11.01
CA GLY A 140 6.39 -12.71 11.05
C GLY A 140 5.45 -13.09 9.89
N ILE A 141 5.07 -12.15 9.00
CA ILE A 141 4.28 -12.49 7.81
C ILE A 141 5.12 -13.37 6.89
N LEU A 142 4.52 -14.44 6.37
CA LEU A 142 5.20 -15.32 5.44
C LEU A 142 5.12 -14.77 4.02
N ILE A 143 6.26 -14.73 3.33
CA ILE A 143 6.38 -14.38 1.92
C ILE A 143 6.77 -15.60 1.10
N PRO A 144 6.07 -15.91 -0.01
CA PRO A 144 6.49 -16.97 -0.92
C PRO A 144 7.66 -16.49 -1.79
N ILE A 145 8.76 -17.22 -1.75
CA ILE A 145 9.95 -16.97 -2.60
C ILE A 145 9.98 -18.06 -3.67
N PRO A 146 9.65 -17.74 -4.95
CA PRO A 146 9.80 -18.68 -6.04
C PRO A 146 11.28 -18.92 -6.33
N CYS A 147 11.65 -20.11 -6.78
CA CYS A 147 13.02 -20.47 -7.16
C CYS A 147 14.08 -20.04 -6.12
N PRO A 148 14.02 -20.49 -4.88
CA PRO A 148 14.86 -19.97 -3.78
C PRO A 148 16.37 -20.11 -4.06
N ASP A 149 16.77 -21.08 -4.87
CA ASP A 149 18.15 -21.37 -5.23
C ASP A 149 18.65 -20.53 -6.43
N ASN A 150 17.75 -19.78 -7.09
CA ASN A 150 18.08 -18.92 -8.24
C ASN A 150 17.47 -17.51 -8.06
N PRO A 151 18.19 -16.56 -7.42
CA PRO A 151 17.69 -15.23 -7.15
C PRO A 151 17.25 -14.44 -8.39
N THR A 152 17.96 -14.57 -9.51
CA THR A 152 17.61 -13.89 -10.75
C THR A 152 16.26 -14.36 -11.27
N LYS A 153 16.06 -15.68 -11.37
CA LYS A 153 14.79 -16.27 -11.81
C LYS A 153 13.66 -15.97 -10.82
N SER A 154 13.97 -15.96 -9.52
CA SER A 154 13.04 -15.57 -8.47
C SER A 154 12.52 -14.15 -8.69
N LEU A 155 13.41 -13.19 -8.90
CA LEU A 155 13.05 -11.79 -9.16
C LEU A 155 12.24 -11.63 -10.45
N ASP A 156 12.60 -12.34 -11.53
CA ASP A 156 11.84 -12.32 -12.78
C ASP A 156 10.38 -12.78 -12.61
N ILE A 157 10.16 -13.82 -11.78
CA ILE A 157 8.81 -14.29 -11.47
C ILE A 157 8.06 -13.28 -10.59
N GLN A 158 8.74 -12.73 -9.59
CA GLN A 158 8.16 -11.70 -8.72
C GLN A 158 7.75 -10.46 -9.53
N HIS A 159 8.61 -9.98 -10.46
CA HIS A 159 8.28 -8.87 -11.36
C HIS A 159 7.05 -9.14 -12.21
N LYS A 160 6.91 -10.31 -12.81
CA LYS A 160 5.72 -10.69 -13.58
C LYS A 160 4.45 -10.69 -12.73
N ILE A 161 4.54 -11.15 -11.47
CA ILE A 161 3.42 -11.08 -10.52
C ILE A 161 3.06 -9.62 -10.24
N VAL A 162 4.06 -8.76 -9.99
CA VAL A 162 3.86 -7.33 -9.74
C VAL A 162 3.19 -6.64 -10.92
N GLU A 163 3.67 -6.86 -12.16
CA GLU A 163 3.06 -6.28 -13.37
C GLU A 163 1.56 -6.58 -13.46
N ILE A 164 1.15 -7.80 -13.12
CA ILE A 164 -0.24 -8.20 -13.15
C ILE A 164 -1.04 -7.52 -12.03
N LEU A 165 -0.50 -7.52 -10.80
CA LEU A 165 -1.18 -6.90 -9.66
C LEU A 165 -1.28 -5.37 -9.81
N ASP A 166 -0.24 -4.72 -10.34
CA ASP A 166 -0.28 -3.30 -10.68
C ASP A 166 -1.37 -3.02 -11.72
N LYS A 167 -1.48 -3.87 -12.75
CA LYS A 167 -2.53 -3.72 -13.78
C LYS A 167 -3.93 -3.85 -13.19
N PHE A 168 -4.17 -4.77 -12.27
CA PHE A 168 -5.46 -4.87 -11.59
C PHE A 168 -5.75 -3.64 -10.73
N THR A 169 -4.73 -3.10 -10.05
CA THR A 169 -4.88 -1.87 -9.25
C THR A 169 -5.25 -0.66 -10.13
N GLU A 170 -4.63 -0.54 -11.32
CA GLU A 170 -5.01 0.48 -12.30
C GLU A 170 -6.47 0.33 -12.77
N LEU A 171 -6.89 -0.90 -13.09
CA LEU A 171 -8.26 -1.18 -13.53
C LEU A 171 -9.29 -0.91 -12.43
N GLU A 172 -8.99 -1.21 -11.16
CA GLU A 172 -9.84 -0.87 -10.02
C GLU A 172 -10.01 0.66 -9.89
N ALA A 173 -8.91 1.41 -10.01
CA ALA A 173 -8.95 2.87 -9.95
C ALA A 173 -9.75 3.47 -11.12
N GLU A 174 -9.60 2.92 -12.34
CA GLU A 174 -10.40 3.31 -13.49
C GLU A 174 -11.89 3.02 -13.29
N LEU A 175 -12.24 1.83 -12.78
CA LEU A 175 -13.62 1.44 -12.49
C LEU A 175 -14.26 2.41 -11.49
N ASP A 176 -13.57 2.78 -10.43
CA ASP A 176 -14.07 3.74 -9.44
C ASP A 176 -14.26 5.14 -10.02
N CYS A 177 -13.38 5.57 -10.91
CA CYS A 177 -13.54 6.81 -11.66
C CYS A 177 -14.79 6.76 -12.54
N ARG A 178 -15.01 5.65 -13.28
CA ARG A 178 -16.19 5.45 -14.14
C ARG A 178 -17.49 5.42 -13.34
N LYS A 179 -17.50 4.76 -12.16
CA LYS A 179 -18.67 4.76 -11.28
C LYS A 179 -19.06 6.16 -10.84
N ARG A 180 -18.09 6.98 -10.38
CA ARG A 180 -18.32 8.38 -10.00
C ARG A 180 -18.83 9.21 -11.17
N GLN A 181 -18.26 9.02 -12.37
CA GLN A 181 -18.71 9.69 -13.59
C GLN A 181 -20.17 9.32 -13.95
N TYR A 182 -20.51 8.03 -13.86
CA TYR A 182 -21.87 7.53 -14.08
C TYR A 182 -22.86 8.15 -13.09
N GLU A 183 -22.54 8.17 -11.79
CA GLU A 183 -23.39 8.75 -10.76
C GLU A 183 -23.60 10.25 -10.99
N TYR A 184 -22.54 10.96 -11.35
CA TYR A 184 -22.64 12.39 -11.68
C TYR A 184 -23.60 12.62 -12.83
N TYR A 185 -23.43 11.95 -13.98
CA TYR A 185 -24.30 12.13 -15.13
C TYR A 185 -25.73 11.63 -14.90
N ARG A 186 -25.88 10.49 -14.20
CA ARG A 186 -27.21 10.00 -13.82
C ARG A 186 -27.98 11.05 -13.01
N ASN A 187 -27.34 11.63 -12.03
CA ASN A 187 -27.98 12.64 -11.19
C ASN A 187 -28.31 13.91 -12.00
N GLN A 188 -27.41 14.37 -12.85
CA GLN A 188 -27.64 15.51 -13.74
C GLN A 188 -28.82 15.28 -14.71
N LEU A 189 -28.87 14.12 -15.36
CA LEU A 189 -29.89 13.79 -16.35
C LEU A 189 -31.26 13.50 -15.74
N LEU A 190 -31.32 13.02 -14.49
CA LEU A 190 -32.57 12.64 -13.84
C LEU A 190 -33.11 13.70 -12.85
N SER A 191 -32.32 14.68 -12.46
CA SER A 191 -32.80 15.73 -11.52
C SER A 191 -33.79 16.69 -12.14
N PHE A 192 -33.78 16.88 -13.48
CA PHE A 192 -34.59 17.86 -14.20
C PHE A 192 -34.56 19.30 -13.65
N ASP A 193 -33.67 19.57 -12.69
CA ASP A 193 -33.57 20.86 -11.97
C ASP A 193 -33.22 22.02 -12.92
N MET A 194 -32.56 21.71 -14.04
CA MET A 194 -32.23 22.69 -15.08
C MET A 194 -33.45 23.14 -15.88
N LEU A 195 -34.56 22.40 -15.86
CA LEU A 195 -35.78 22.77 -16.60
C LEU A 195 -36.71 23.68 -15.79
N ASN A 196 -36.52 23.72 -14.46
CA ASN A 196 -37.38 24.52 -13.55
C ASN A 196 -36.78 25.89 -13.19
N GLY A 197 -35.60 26.26 -13.71
CA GLY A 197 -34.91 27.53 -13.42
C GLY A 197 -35.35 28.70 -14.28
N GLY A 198 -36.40 28.58 -15.11
CA GLY A 198 -36.82 29.58 -16.07
C GLY A 198 -38.25 30.08 -15.96
N GLY A 199 -38.91 29.95 -14.83
CA GLY A 199 -40.31 30.38 -14.77
C GLY A 199 -40.83 30.70 -13.40
N ALA A 200 -40.74 31.92 -12.97
CA ALA A 200 -41.75 32.72 -12.26
C ALA A 200 -41.11 33.91 -11.55
N LYS A 201 -40.98 35.00 -12.26
CA LYS A 201 -41.20 36.33 -11.66
C LYS A 201 -42.34 36.94 -12.49
N GLY A 202 -43.49 36.89 -11.95
CA GLY A 202 -44.65 37.66 -12.23
C GLY A 202 -45.23 38.15 -10.94
#